data_41e4642c0a6e1828f5ffca6a7e3f49a7
#
_entry.id   41e4642c0a6e1828f5ffca6a7e3f49a7
#
_cell.length_a   1.000
_cell.length_b   1.000
_cell.length_c   1.000
_cell.angle_alpha   90.00
_cell.angle_beta   90.00
_cell.angle_gamma   90.00
#
_symmetry.space_group_name_H-M   'P 1'
#
loop_
_entity.id
_entity.type
_entity.pdbx_description
1 polymer ?
#
loop_
_entity_poly.entity_id
_entity_poly.type
_entity_poly.pdbx_seq_one_letter_code
_entity_poly.pdbx_strand_id
1 'polypeptide(L)'
;RSQFGPLPDQSMHEKTSVASLINELYTFLKQADARELGGLFRELDNASEKDKPAVQEKIDNFETHIVPIIADIDAGFGNEEATYLMAKQMIEAGACAIQIENQVSDEKQCGHQDGKVTVPHAEFLAKINAVRYAFLELGVDDGIIVARTDSLGAGLTARLAITNEKGDLGDKYNSFLDVDEIDDSNMKHGDVMINRDGKIVRPKRLPSNLYQFRKGTGEERCILDSITSLQSGADLIWIETEKPHIGQIASMMKEIRKTIPNAKLVYNNSPSFNWTLNFRQQVFDVMNENGDDVSKYDRDDLMNEKYDETDLAKQADDKIRTFQADASKEAGIFHHLITLPTYHTAALSTDNLAKEYFGSE
;
A
#
# COMPACT_ATOMS: atom_id res chain seq x y z
N ARG A 1 -7.88 1.98 13.14
CA ARG A 1 -7.16 3.28 13.22
C ARG A 1 -8.07 4.46 13.48
N SER A 2 -9.10 4.70 12.67
CA SER A 2 -9.94 5.91 12.74
C SER A 2 -10.63 6.15 14.09
N GLN A 3 -10.79 5.14 14.93
CA GLN A 3 -11.31 5.31 16.30
C GLN A 3 -10.25 5.73 17.32
N PHE A 4 -8.96 5.72 16.96
CA PHE A 4 -7.84 6.00 17.86
C PHE A 4 -7.02 7.24 17.50
N GLY A 5 -7.39 7.97 16.46
CA GLY A 5 -6.70 9.18 16.05
C GLY A 5 -7.44 9.97 14.97
N PRO A 6 -7.19 11.29 14.91
CA PRO A 6 -7.93 12.18 14.01
C PRO A 6 -7.54 12.02 12.54
N LEU A 7 -6.29 11.62 12.24
CA LEU A 7 -5.76 11.43 10.89
C LEU A 7 -5.01 10.09 10.82
N PRO A 8 -5.73 8.97 10.88
CA PRO A 8 -5.13 7.64 10.99
C PRO A 8 -4.26 7.26 9.77
N ASP A 9 -4.59 7.76 8.59
CA ASP A 9 -3.83 7.49 7.37
C ASP A 9 -2.53 8.30 7.26
N GLN A 10 -2.30 9.20 8.20
CA GLN A 10 -1.05 9.94 8.38
C GLN A 10 -0.31 9.51 9.66
N SER A 11 -0.53 8.30 10.14
CA SER A 11 0.03 7.76 11.38
C SER A 11 -0.28 8.58 12.64
N MET A 12 -1.31 9.44 12.59
CA MET A 12 -1.73 10.27 13.74
C MET A 12 -2.67 9.49 14.68
N HIS A 13 -2.19 8.40 15.21
CA HIS A 13 -2.88 7.57 16.21
C HIS A 13 -1.85 6.97 17.18
N GLU A 14 -2.34 6.47 18.31
CA GLU A 14 -1.48 5.77 19.26
C GLU A 14 -1.03 4.44 18.64
N LYS A 15 0.29 4.20 18.60
CA LYS A 15 0.89 3.11 17.82
C LYS A 15 0.46 1.71 18.25
N THR A 16 0.13 1.50 19.53
CA THR A 16 -0.31 0.18 20.03
C THR A 16 -1.78 -0.10 19.75
N SER A 17 -2.54 0.89 19.26
CA SER A 17 -3.96 0.77 18.95
C SER A 17 -4.26 -0.30 17.89
N VAL A 18 -3.38 -0.45 16.91
CA VAL A 18 -3.55 -1.47 15.85
C VAL A 18 -3.40 -2.88 16.42
N ALA A 19 -2.39 -3.14 17.24
CA ALA A 19 -2.23 -4.44 17.91
C ALA A 19 -3.43 -4.76 18.83
N SER A 20 -3.96 -3.76 19.55
CA SER A 20 -5.16 -3.91 20.37
C SER A 20 -6.38 -4.29 19.53
N LEU A 21 -6.59 -3.62 18.39
CA LEU A 21 -7.68 -3.93 17.48
C LEU A 21 -7.56 -5.33 16.87
N ILE A 22 -6.35 -5.74 16.47
CA ILE A 22 -6.08 -7.09 15.96
C ILE A 22 -6.48 -8.13 17.01
N ASN A 23 -6.04 -7.95 18.26
CA ASN A 23 -6.37 -8.87 19.34
C ASN A 23 -7.88 -8.94 19.61
N GLU A 24 -8.58 -7.81 19.56
CA GLU A 24 -10.04 -7.76 19.70
C GLU A 24 -10.72 -8.56 18.59
N LEU A 25 -10.41 -8.27 17.32
CA LEU A 25 -10.99 -8.95 16.15
C LEU A 25 -10.70 -10.45 16.19
N TYR A 26 -9.46 -10.84 16.43
CA TYR A 26 -9.07 -12.25 16.52
C TYR A 26 -9.79 -13.00 17.65
N THR A 27 -9.97 -12.32 18.79
CA THR A 27 -10.73 -12.88 19.92
C THR A 27 -12.19 -13.10 19.55
N PHE A 28 -12.85 -12.15 18.88
CA PHE A 28 -14.24 -12.33 18.41
C PHE A 28 -14.38 -13.48 17.43
N LEU A 29 -13.46 -13.61 16.48
CA LEU A 29 -13.50 -14.70 15.49
C LEU A 29 -13.35 -16.07 16.18
N LYS A 30 -12.41 -16.20 17.12
CA LYS A 30 -12.29 -17.44 17.93
C LYS A 30 -13.53 -17.75 18.76
N GLN A 31 -14.17 -16.71 19.32
CA GLN A 31 -15.40 -16.91 20.09
C GLN A 31 -16.58 -17.35 19.20
N ALA A 32 -16.64 -16.83 17.94
CA ALA A 32 -17.63 -17.27 16.97
C ALA A 32 -17.47 -18.79 16.68
N ASP A 33 -16.24 -19.23 16.38
CA ASP A 33 -15.94 -20.65 16.18
C ASP A 33 -16.33 -21.49 17.39
N ALA A 34 -15.89 -21.11 18.57
CA ALA A 34 -16.18 -21.86 19.81
C ALA A 34 -17.68 -21.95 20.10
N ARG A 35 -18.45 -20.89 19.80
CA ARG A 35 -19.88 -20.87 19.98
C ARG A 35 -20.62 -21.80 19.00
N GLU A 36 -20.25 -21.75 17.71
CA GLU A 36 -20.86 -22.57 16.68
C GLU A 36 -20.51 -24.04 16.85
N LEU A 37 -19.22 -24.38 16.96
CA LEU A 37 -18.78 -25.75 17.24
C LEU A 37 -19.39 -26.32 18.53
N GLY A 38 -19.42 -25.52 19.61
CA GLY A 38 -20.08 -25.93 20.85
C GLY A 38 -21.59 -26.15 20.70
N GLY A 39 -22.23 -25.45 19.75
CA GLY A 39 -23.62 -25.69 19.34
C GLY A 39 -23.76 -27.04 18.63
N LEU A 40 -22.91 -27.30 17.63
CA LEU A 40 -22.91 -28.54 16.85
C LEU A 40 -22.62 -29.77 17.72
N PHE A 41 -21.67 -29.70 18.63
CA PHE A 41 -21.39 -30.80 19.57
C PHE A 41 -22.58 -31.07 20.51
N ARG A 42 -23.27 -30.04 21.01
CA ARG A 42 -24.51 -30.24 21.78
C ARG A 42 -25.64 -30.82 20.93
N GLU A 43 -25.75 -30.45 19.66
CA GLU A 43 -26.70 -31.03 18.72
C GLU A 43 -26.38 -32.53 18.52
N LEU A 44 -25.09 -32.87 18.35
CA LEU A 44 -24.64 -34.26 18.21
C LEU A 44 -24.96 -35.12 19.45
N ASP A 45 -24.71 -34.60 20.65
CA ASP A 45 -24.99 -35.31 21.92
C ASP A 45 -26.48 -35.59 22.08
N ASN A 46 -27.37 -34.70 21.60
CA ASN A 46 -28.81 -34.85 21.72
C ASN A 46 -29.47 -35.50 20.49
N ALA A 47 -28.74 -35.77 19.41
CA ALA A 47 -29.25 -36.35 18.20
C ALA A 47 -29.62 -37.83 18.35
N SER A 48 -30.65 -38.28 17.62
CA SER A 48 -30.95 -39.73 17.52
C SER A 48 -29.80 -40.42 16.74
N GLU A 49 -29.63 -41.75 16.95
CA GLU A 49 -28.62 -42.52 16.21
C GLU A 49 -28.72 -42.38 14.68
N LYS A 50 -29.94 -42.14 14.19
CA LYS A 50 -30.23 -41.90 12.75
C LYS A 50 -29.70 -40.54 12.29
N ASP A 51 -29.74 -39.53 13.15
CA ASP A 51 -29.42 -38.13 12.78
C ASP A 51 -27.97 -37.77 13.08
N LYS A 52 -27.26 -38.53 13.98
CA LYS A 52 -25.85 -38.31 14.32
C LYS A 52 -24.91 -38.16 13.11
N PRO A 53 -25.02 -39.03 12.06
CA PRO A 53 -24.12 -38.87 10.91
C PRO A 53 -24.27 -37.51 10.19
N ALA A 54 -25.46 -36.97 10.09
CA ALA A 54 -25.69 -35.67 9.46
C ALA A 54 -25.13 -34.50 10.30
N VAL A 55 -25.18 -34.60 11.62
CA VAL A 55 -24.59 -33.62 12.51
C VAL A 55 -23.06 -33.73 12.51
N GLN A 56 -22.54 -34.96 12.48
CA GLN A 56 -21.10 -35.18 12.36
C GLN A 56 -20.54 -34.59 11.06
N GLU A 57 -21.26 -34.76 9.95
CA GLU A 57 -20.87 -34.15 8.67
C GLU A 57 -20.79 -32.62 8.74
N LYS A 58 -21.71 -31.94 9.48
CA LYS A 58 -21.62 -30.50 9.73
C LYS A 58 -20.36 -30.13 10.53
N ILE A 59 -19.97 -30.94 11.51
CA ILE A 59 -18.76 -30.72 12.30
C ILE A 59 -17.51 -30.93 11.46
N ASP A 60 -17.47 -32.01 10.67
CA ASP A 60 -16.32 -32.37 9.84
C ASP A 60 -16.08 -31.35 8.71
N ASN A 61 -17.13 -30.71 8.22
CA ASN A 61 -17.09 -29.65 7.21
C ASN A 61 -17.20 -28.24 7.79
N PHE A 62 -16.96 -28.07 9.09
CA PHE A 62 -17.02 -26.76 9.72
C PHE A 62 -15.99 -25.80 9.11
N GLU A 63 -16.46 -24.65 8.64
CA GLU A 63 -15.60 -23.57 8.15
C GLU A 63 -15.33 -22.58 9.27
N THR A 64 -14.06 -22.37 9.58
CA THR A 64 -13.65 -21.41 10.61
C THR A 64 -14.04 -19.98 10.26
N HIS A 65 -14.47 -19.20 11.25
CA HIS A 65 -14.65 -17.75 11.10
C HIS A 65 -13.33 -16.99 11.14
N ILE A 66 -12.22 -17.64 11.51
CA ILE A 66 -10.91 -17.01 11.57
C ILE A 66 -10.42 -16.80 10.14
N VAL A 67 -10.37 -15.54 9.73
CA VAL A 67 -9.81 -15.10 8.45
C VAL A 67 -8.42 -14.51 8.65
N PRO A 68 -7.53 -14.56 7.63
CA PRO A 68 -6.23 -13.93 7.70
C PRO A 68 -6.32 -12.43 8.02
N ILE A 69 -5.55 -11.97 8.99
CA ILE A 69 -5.45 -10.56 9.37
C ILE A 69 -4.15 -9.99 8.80
N ILE A 70 -4.27 -9.06 7.86
CA ILE A 70 -3.17 -8.28 7.31
C ILE A 70 -3.09 -6.98 8.11
N ALA A 71 -2.02 -6.80 8.88
CA ALA A 71 -1.82 -5.61 9.69
C ALA A 71 -0.96 -4.58 8.93
N ASP A 72 -1.42 -3.35 8.92
CA ASP A 72 -0.69 -2.22 8.38
C ASP A 72 0.13 -1.57 9.51
N ILE A 73 1.46 -1.62 9.38
CA ILE A 73 2.42 -1.03 10.33
C ILE A 73 2.87 0.36 9.88
N ASP A 74 2.21 0.96 8.87
CA ASP A 74 2.63 2.22 8.25
C ASP A 74 4.12 2.16 7.82
N ALA A 75 4.90 3.17 8.18
CA ALA A 75 6.34 3.22 7.93
C ALA A 75 7.19 2.64 9.10
N GLY A 76 6.58 1.86 10.00
CA GLY A 76 7.26 1.17 11.11
C GLY A 76 7.39 1.99 12.40
N PHE A 77 6.81 3.20 12.47
CA PHE A 77 6.82 4.08 13.66
C PHE A 77 8.21 4.43 14.21
N GLY A 78 9.23 4.43 13.38
CA GLY A 78 10.61 4.75 13.75
C GLY A 78 11.63 4.01 12.88
N ASN A 79 12.75 3.65 13.48
CA ASN A 79 13.81 2.85 12.86
C ASN A 79 13.45 1.33 12.84
N GLU A 80 14.41 0.50 12.43
CA GLU A 80 14.23 -0.95 12.36
C GLU A 80 13.92 -1.61 13.71
N GLU A 81 14.48 -1.10 14.83
CA GLU A 81 14.19 -1.64 16.16
C GLU A 81 12.75 -1.33 16.60
N ALA A 82 12.27 -0.11 16.35
CA ALA A 82 10.88 0.27 16.59
C ALA A 82 9.92 -0.57 15.72
N THR A 83 10.29 -0.79 14.46
CA THR A 83 9.55 -1.64 13.51
C THR A 83 9.48 -3.09 14.00
N TYR A 84 10.59 -3.65 14.47
CA TYR A 84 10.62 -5.00 15.06
C TYR A 84 9.67 -5.14 16.24
N LEU A 85 9.74 -4.22 17.21
CA LEU A 85 8.88 -4.26 18.41
C LEU A 85 7.39 -4.16 18.05
N MET A 86 7.05 -3.31 17.09
CA MET A 86 5.67 -3.13 16.66
C MET A 86 5.16 -4.35 15.87
N ALA A 87 5.95 -4.87 14.94
CA ALA A 87 5.61 -6.08 14.21
C ALA A 87 5.38 -7.26 15.15
N LYS A 88 6.28 -7.46 16.14
CA LYS A 88 6.14 -8.49 17.16
C LYS A 88 4.81 -8.39 17.90
N GLN A 89 4.43 -7.20 18.38
CA GLN A 89 3.15 -6.99 19.06
C GLN A 89 1.94 -7.32 18.17
N MET A 90 1.98 -6.95 16.88
CA MET A 90 0.89 -7.24 15.95
C MET A 90 0.77 -8.74 15.65
N ILE A 91 1.90 -9.45 15.50
CA ILE A 91 1.94 -10.90 15.27
C ILE A 91 1.42 -11.65 16.51
N GLU A 92 1.89 -11.28 17.71
CA GLU A 92 1.39 -11.84 18.97
C GLU A 92 -0.12 -11.60 19.17
N ALA A 93 -0.64 -10.48 18.66
CA ALA A 93 -2.07 -10.16 18.68
C ALA A 93 -2.91 -10.99 17.70
N GLY A 94 -2.30 -11.66 16.71
CA GLY A 94 -2.97 -12.52 15.74
C GLY A 94 -2.85 -12.12 14.27
N ALA A 95 -1.99 -11.15 13.93
CA ALA A 95 -1.70 -10.84 12.52
C ALA A 95 -0.88 -11.96 11.88
N CYS A 96 -1.29 -12.40 10.70
CA CYS A 96 -0.56 -13.37 9.88
C CYS A 96 0.23 -12.71 8.74
N ALA A 97 -0.04 -11.45 8.46
CA ALA A 97 0.68 -10.67 7.47
C ALA A 97 0.90 -9.23 7.97
N ILE A 98 2.04 -8.66 7.62
CA ILE A 98 2.41 -7.27 7.93
C ILE A 98 2.66 -6.51 6.63
N GLN A 99 2.00 -5.38 6.46
CA GLN A 99 2.28 -4.43 5.39
C GLN A 99 3.13 -3.30 5.94
N ILE A 100 4.20 -2.95 5.24
CA ILE A 100 5.12 -1.86 5.60
C ILE A 100 5.50 -1.04 4.38
N GLU A 101 5.65 0.28 4.55
CA GLU A 101 5.98 1.22 3.47
C GLU A 101 7.28 2.00 3.71
N ASN A 102 7.84 2.56 2.62
CA ASN A 102 9.14 3.25 2.63
C ASN A 102 9.07 4.74 2.97
N GLN A 103 7.94 5.26 3.45
CA GLN A 103 7.84 6.65 3.89
C GLN A 103 8.55 6.87 5.23
N VAL A 104 8.84 8.13 5.55
CA VAL A 104 9.30 8.54 6.88
C VAL A 104 8.13 8.52 7.85
N SER A 105 8.31 7.91 9.02
CA SER A 105 7.20 7.63 9.96
C SER A 105 6.49 8.86 10.49
N ASP A 106 7.23 9.92 10.79
CA ASP A 106 6.73 11.18 11.36
C ASP A 106 6.30 12.22 10.30
N GLU A 107 6.54 11.92 9.02
CA GLU A 107 6.14 12.75 7.88
C GLU A 107 5.24 11.98 6.90
N LYS A 108 4.68 10.85 7.34
CA LYS A 108 3.85 9.97 6.51
C LYS A 108 2.63 10.70 5.98
N GLN A 109 2.40 10.57 4.66
CA GLN A 109 1.23 11.08 3.96
C GLN A 109 0.39 9.93 3.38
N CYS A 110 -0.89 10.20 3.13
CA CYS A 110 -1.72 9.30 2.32
C CYS A 110 -1.05 9.04 0.96
N GLY A 111 -1.13 7.83 0.45
CA GLY A 111 -0.49 7.42 -0.82
C GLY A 111 -0.82 8.29 -2.03
N HIS A 112 -1.98 8.97 -1.99
CA HIS A 112 -2.46 9.83 -3.07
C HIS A 112 -2.14 11.32 -2.87
N GLN A 113 -1.50 11.69 -1.75
CA GLN A 113 -1.11 13.06 -1.46
C GLN A 113 0.28 13.37 -2.00
N ASP A 114 0.48 14.64 -2.35
CA ASP A 114 1.80 15.17 -2.68
C ASP A 114 2.66 15.35 -1.44
N GLY A 115 3.97 15.49 -1.65
CA GLY A 115 4.91 15.79 -0.58
C GLY A 115 5.37 14.58 0.22
N LYS A 116 5.14 13.37 -0.26
CA LYS A 116 5.66 12.15 0.35
C LYS A 116 7.17 12.17 0.42
N VAL A 117 7.69 11.73 1.58
CA VAL A 117 9.12 11.69 1.89
C VAL A 117 9.53 10.26 2.19
N THR A 118 10.53 9.74 1.47
CA THR A 118 11.05 8.38 1.72
C THR A 118 12.20 8.38 2.71
N VAL A 119 12.37 7.26 3.40
CA VAL A 119 13.63 6.91 4.09
C VAL A 119 14.69 6.51 3.06
N PRO A 120 15.99 6.47 3.40
CA PRO A 120 17.00 5.84 2.56
C PRO A 120 16.63 4.39 2.21
N HIS A 121 17.03 3.96 1.02
CA HIS A 121 16.68 2.62 0.52
C HIS A 121 17.14 1.50 1.47
N ALA A 122 18.37 1.57 1.96
CA ALA A 122 18.92 0.58 2.89
C ALA A 122 18.15 0.52 4.22
N GLU A 123 17.62 1.66 4.70
CA GLU A 123 16.80 1.73 5.91
C GLU A 123 15.46 1.01 5.71
N PHE A 124 14.84 1.17 4.54
CA PHE A 124 13.61 0.44 4.23
C PHE A 124 13.84 -1.08 4.23
N LEU A 125 14.95 -1.55 3.63
CA LEU A 125 15.28 -2.97 3.64
C LEU A 125 15.59 -3.48 5.06
N ALA A 126 16.23 -2.69 5.91
CA ALA A 126 16.47 -3.04 7.31
C ALA A 126 15.15 -3.22 8.08
N LYS A 127 14.14 -2.37 7.82
CA LYS A 127 12.79 -2.52 8.40
C LYS A 127 12.09 -3.79 7.91
N ILE A 128 12.20 -4.16 6.64
CA ILE A 128 11.67 -5.44 6.12
C ILE A 128 12.31 -6.63 6.83
N ASN A 129 13.63 -6.60 7.00
CA ASN A 129 14.37 -7.63 7.73
C ASN A 129 13.92 -7.70 9.21
N ALA A 130 13.66 -6.56 9.83
CA ALA A 130 13.16 -6.49 11.21
C ALA A 130 11.78 -7.16 11.37
N VAL A 131 10.87 -6.95 10.41
CA VAL A 131 9.57 -7.64 10.38
C VAL A 131 9.75 -9.15 10.18
N ARG A 132 10.63 -9.57 9.26
CA ARG A 132 10.92 -11.00 9.05
C ARG A 132 11.49 -11.64 10.30
N TYR A 133 12.41 -10.95 10.97
CA TYR A 133 12.99 -11.43 12.22
C TYR A 133 11.92 -11.61 13.33
N ALA A 134 10.96 -10.69 13.44
CA ALA A 134 9.86 -10.82 14.39
C ALA A 134 9.01 -12.09 14.14
N PHE A 135 8.70 -12.41 12.88
CA PHE A 135 8.01 -13.64 12.51
C PHE A 135 8.81 -14.88 12.91
N LEU A 136 10.10 -14.93 12.56
CA LEU A 136 10.98 -16.07 12.84
C LEU A 136 11.17 -16.28 14.34
N GLU A 137 11.35 -15.22 15.11
CA GLU A 137 11.50 -15.30 16.57
C GLU A 137 10.26 -15.89 17.25
N LEU A 138 9.07 -15.56 16.73
CA LEU A 138 7.80 -16.08 17.24
C LEU A 138 7.44 -17.47 16.69
N GLY A 139 8.29 -18.07 15.86
CA GLY A 139 8.06 -19.38 15.25
C GLY A 139 6.95 -19.39 14.21
N VAL A 140 6.71 -18.24 13.55
CA VAL A 140 5.72 -18.09 12.46
C VAL A 140 6.46 -18.11 11.14
N ASP A 141 6.76 -19.30 10.64
CA ASP A 141 7.61 -19.49 9.45
C ASP A 141 6.91 -19.06 8.14
N ASP A 142 5.57 -19.09 8.12
CA ASP A 142 4.71 -18.75 6.98
C ASP A 142 4.13 -17.32 7.03
N GLY A 143 4.63 -16.49 7.95
CA GLY A 143 4.23 -15.10 8.06
C GLY A 143 4.55 -14.30 6.79
N ILE A 144 3.59 -13.50 6.32
CA ILE A 144 3.65 -12.77 5.05
C ILE A 144 4.06 -11.31 5.27
N ILE A 145 4.99 -10.83 4.44
CA ILE A 145 5.38 -9.42 4.39
C ILE A 145 4.98 -8.80 3.07
N VAL A 146 4.17 -7.75 3.12
CA VAL A 146 3.82 -6.92 1.96
C VAL A 146 4.66 -5.65 2.02
N ALA A 147 5.62 -5.52 1.13
CA ALA A 147 6.46 -4.32 1.02
C ALA A 147 5.81 -3.31 0.07
N ARG A 148 5.33 -2.19 0.62
CA ARG A 148 4.77 -1.09 -0.14
C ARG A 148 5.86 -0.08 -0.50
N THR A 149 5.88 0.35 -1.75
CA THR A 149 6.69 1.48 -2.21
C THR A 149 5.80 2.66 -2.60
N ASP A 150 6.11 3.82 -2.05
CA ASP A 150 5.52 5.12 -2.39
C ASP A 150 6.40 5.94 -3.33
N SER A 151 7.49 5.34 -3.82
CA SER A 151 8.51 6.01 -4.63
C SER A 151 7.98 6.61 -5.94
N LEU A 152 6.84 6.11 -6.46
CA LEU A 152 6.23 6.65 -7.68
C LEU A 152 5.87 8.14 -7.52
N GLY A 153 5.19 8.49 -6.42
CA GLY A 153 4.78 9.85 -6.11
C GLY A 153 5.71 10.59 -5.14
N ALA A 154 6.70 9.92 -4.53
CA ALA A 154 7.60 10.56 -3.58
C ALA A 154 8.73 11.31 -4.30
N GLY A 155 8.68 12.63 -4.25
CA GLY A 155 9.72 13.51 -4.81
C GLY A 155 10.89 13.81 -3.87
N LEU A 156 10.82 13.37 -2.60
CA LEU A 156 11.72 13.80 -1.53
C LEU A 156 12.24 12.62 -0.71
N THR A 157 13.43 12.82 -0.10
CA THR A 157 13.95 11.93 0.96
C THR A 157 14.48 12.75 2.13
N ALA A 158 14.29 12.22 3.35
CA ALA A 158 14.63 12.94 4.58
C ALA A 158 16.14 13.04 4.84
N ARG A 159 16.88 12.05 4.40
CA ARG A 159 18.33 11.96 4.69
C ARG A 159 19.05 11.17 3.63
N LEU A 160 20.38 11.31 3.62
CA LEU A 160 21.27 10.56 2.77
C LEU A 160 22.05 9.55 3.64
N ALA A 161 22.02 8.30 3.25
CA ALA A 161 23.00 7.33 3.72
C ALA A 161 24.22 7.42 2.81
N ILE A 162 25.36 7.80 3.38
CA ILE A 162 26.63 7.97 2.69
C ILE A 162 27.67 7.04 3.26
N THR A 163 28.67 6.72 2.47
CA THR A 163 29.85 5.93 2.88
C THR A 163 31.11 6.76 2.74
N ASN A 164 32.12 6.40 3.51
CA ASN A 164 33.47 6.98 3.37
C ASN A 164 34.34 6.24 2.32
N GLU A 165 33.80 5.17 1.73
CA GLU A 165 34.54 4.40 0.71
C GLU A 165 34.61 5.17 -0.61
N LYS A 166 35.81 5.34 -1.10
CA LYS A 166 36.05 6.07 -2.35
C LYS A 166 35.41 5.33 -3.53
N GLY A 167 34.52 6.01 -4.25
CA GLY A 167 33.84 5.47 -5.41
C GLY A 167 32.47 4.79 -5.09
N ASP A 168 32.15 4.64 -3.82
CA ASP A 168 30.84 4.16 -3.43
C ASP A 168 29.82 5.31 -3.43
N LEU A 169 28.64 5.03 -3.95
CA LEU A 169 27.54 5.96 -4.00
C LEU A 169 26.84 6.11 -2.63
N GLY A 170 27.04 5.16 -1.72
CA GLY A 170 26.29 5.03 -0.48
C GLY A 170 24.94 4.32 -0.72
N ASP A 171 23.85 5.00 -0.42
CA ASP A 171 22.52 4.47 -0.63
C ASP A 171 22.14 4.43 -2.12
N LYS A 172 21.41 3.41 -2.56
CA LYS A 172 20.97 3.27 -3.96
C LYS A 172 20.10 4.42 -4.45
N TYR A 173 19.34 5.07 -3.56
CA TYR A 173 18.55 6.25 -3.91
C TYR A 173 19.41 7.45 -4.29
N ASN A 174 20.66 7.52 -3.84
CA ASN A 174 21.57 8.63 -4.16
C ASN A 174 21.77 8.79 -5.69
N SER A 175 21.65 7.71 -6.47
CA SER A 175 21.70 7.77 -7.94
C SER A 175 20.54 8.56 -8.58
N PHE A 176 19.43 8.70 -7.87
CA PHE A 176 18.21 9.35 -8.36
C PHE A 176 18.06 10.81 -7.87
N LEU A 177 18.94 11.28 -7.01
CA LEU A 177 18.86 12.64 -6.47
C LEU A 177 19.06 13.69 -7.57
N ASP A 178 18.39 14.82 -7.41
CA ASP A 178 18.73 16.03 -8.13
C ASP A 178 19.98 16.66 -7.51
N VAL A 179 20.95 17.03 -8.33
CA VAL A 179 22.29 17.45 -7.88
C VAL A 179 22.78 18.65 -8.65
N ASP A 180 23.67 19.41 -7.99
CA ASP A 180 24.49 20.43 -8.62
C ASP A 180 25.92 19.90 -8.83
N GLU A 181 26.49 20.14 -9.98
CA GLU A 181 27.92 19.95 -10.17
C GLU A 181 28.70 20.95 -9.29
N ILE A 182 29.74 20.46 -8.62
CA ILE A 182 30.59 21.30 -7.79
C ILE A 182 32.01 21.27 -8.28
N ASP A 183 32.67 22.43 -8.13
CA ASP A 183 34.10 22.60 -8.28
C ASP A 183 34.63 23.38 -7.07
N ASP A 184 35.96 23.62 -7.06
CA ASP A 184 36.61 24.32 -5.94
C ASP A 184 36.08 25.75 -5.72
N SER A 185 35.45 26.36 -6.73
CA SER A 185 34.94 27.74 -6.66
C SER A 185 33.61 27.86 -5.97
N ASN A 186 32.75 26.80 -6.03
CA ASN A 186 31.39 26.80 -5.50
C ASN A 186 31.19 25.88 -4.29
N MET A 187 32.25 25.18 -3.85
CA MET A 187 32.23 24.31 -2.67
C MET A 187 32.12 25.12 -1.38
N LYS A 188 31.25 24.71 -0.47
CA LYS A 188 31.04 25.35 0.83
C LYS A 188 31.35 24.40 1.97
N HIS A 189 31.85 24.95 3.09
CA HIS A 189 32.03 24.16 4.31
C HIS A 189 30.71 23.58 4.80
N GLY A 190 30.71 22.28 5.06
CA GLY A 190 29.47 21.56 5.51
C GLY A 190 28.59 21.05 4.37
N ASP A 191 28.98 21.22 3.11
CA ASP A 191 28.28 20.59 2.00
C ASP A 191 28.37 19.05 2.13
N VAL A 192 27.24 18.39 1.98
CA VAL A 192 27.18 16.94 1.80
C VAL A 192 27.46 16.63 0.35
N MET A 193 28.39 15.73 0.09
CA MET A 193 28.84 15.38 -1.25
C MET A 193 28.71 13.89 -1.50
N ILE A 194 28.29 13.53 -2.69
CA ILE A 194 28.25 12.14 -3.15
C ILE A 194 29.06 11.96 -4.42
N ASN A 195 29.57 10.76 -4.64
CA ASN A 195 30.21 10.39 -5.89
C ASN A 195 29.14 9.81 -6.84
N ARG A 196 28.98 10.44 -7.99
CA ARG A 196 28.12 9.95 -9.06
C ARG A 196 28.94 9.82 -10.33
N ASP A 197 29.05 8.59 -10.83
CA ASP A 197 29.76 8.29 -12.08
C ASP A 197 31.20 8.86 -12.14
N GLY A 198 31.89 8.81 -11.02
CA GLY A 198 33.25 9.32 -10.88
C GLY A 198 33.35 10.84 -10.65
N LYS A 199 32.24 11.55 -10.57
CA LYS A 199 32.19 12.98 -10.25
C LYS A 199 31.65 13.20 -8.83
N ILE A 200 32.26 14.16 -8.13
CA ILE A 200 31.74 14.65 -6.86
C ILE A 200 30.65 15.66 -7.13
N VAL A 201 29.47 15.43 -6.58
CA VAL A 201 28.29 16.27 -6.78
C VAL A 201 27.63 16.60 -5.44
N ARG A 202 26.91 17.70 -5.38
CA ARG A 202 26.15 18.12 -4.21
C ARG A 202 24.66 17.87 -4.44
N PRO A 203 24.02 17.01 -3.63
CA PRO A 203 22.56 16.85 -3.67
C PRO A 203 21.84 18.16 -3.36
N LYS A 204 20.81 18.48 -4.12
CA LYS A 204 19.97 19.65 -3.85
C LYS A 204 19.18 19.43 -2.56
N ARG A 205 19.38 20.35 -1.60
CA ARG A 205 18.73 20.36 -0.31
C ARG A 205 17.76 21.52 -0.26
N LEU A 206 16.51 21.22 0.08
CA LEU A 206 15.47 22.22 0.26
C LEU A 206 15.65 22.97 1.60
N PRO A 207 15.02 24.16 1.77
CA PRO A 207 15.03 24.88 3.07
C PRO A 207 14.46 24.05 4.23
N SER A 208 13.58 23.08 3.94
CA SER A 208 13.03 22.09 4.89
C SER A 208 14.03 21.02 5.33
N ASN A 209 15.28 21.07 4.85
CA ASN A 209 16.31 20.07 5.03
C ASN A 209 16.09 18.72 4.32
N LEU A 210 15.10 18.61 3.46
CA LEU A 210 14.86 17.45 2.65
C LEU A 210 15.71 17.50 1.36
N TYR A 211 16.00 16.34 0.80
CA TYR A 211 16.68 16.19 -0.48
C TYR A 211 15.68 15.84 -1.57
N GLN A 212 15.92 16.34 -2.78
CA GLN A 212 15.01 16.20 -3.91
C GLN A 212 15.49 15.12 -4.89
N PHE A 213 14.57 14.28 -5.34
CA PHE A 213 14.82 13.37 -6.45
C PHE A 213 14.63 14.08 -7.80
N ARG A 214 15.33 13.60 -8.83
CA ARG A 214 15.07 14.03 -10.21
C ARG A 214 13.65 13.67 -10.63
N LYS A 215 12.98 14.59 -11.31
CA LYS A 215 11.66 14.34 -11.88
C LYS A 215 11.68 13.13 -12.83
N GLY A 216 10.64 12.33 -12.82
CA GLY A 216 10.48 11.18 -13.70
C GLY A 216 11.23 9.90 -13.26
N THR A 217 11.90 9.89 -12.08
CA THR A 217 12.60 8.70 -11.58
C THR A 217 11.76 7.82 -10.66
N GLY A 218 10.47 8.10 -10.51
CA GLY A 218 9.59 7.38 -9.60
C GLY A 218 9.41 5.90 -9.98
N GLU A 219 9.19 5.61 -11.25
CA GLU A 219 9.03 4.22 -11.73
C GLU A 219 10.30 3.39 -11.53
N GLU A 220 11.47 3.96 -11.86
CA GLU A 220 12.75 3.27 -11.65
C GLU A 220 13.01 2.95 -10.19
N ARG A 221 12.64 3.87 -9.28
CA ARG A 221 12.75 3.65 -7.83
C ARG A 221 11.75 2.61 -7.34
N CYS A 222 10.50 2.62 -7.83
CA CYS A 222 9.52 1.57 -7.52
C CYS A 222 10.00 0.18 -7.96
N ILE A 223 10.60 0.07 -9.14
CA ILE A 223 11.16 -1.19 -9.64
C ILE A 223 12.32 -1.64 -8.76
N LEU A 224 13.23 -0.73 -8.40
CA LEU A 224 14.32 -1.00 -7.48
C LEU A 224 13.81 -1.50 -6.13
N ASP A 225 12.88 -0.78 -5.50
CA ASP A 225 12.29 -1.12 -4.21
C ASP A 225 11.64 -2.50 -4.24
N SER A 226 10.86 -2.76 -5.29
CA SER A 226 10.14 -4.02 -5.45
C SER A 226 11.10 -5.22 -5.54
N ILE A 227 12.12 -5.13 -6.39
CA ILE A 227 13.10 -6.20 -6.58
C ILE A 227 13.87 -6.44 -5.28
N THR A 228 14.40 -5.39 -4.68
CA THR A 228 15.26 -5.51 -3.49
C THR A 228 14.48 -5.90 -2.24
N SER A 229 13.22 -5.46 -2.10
CA SER A 229 12.35 -5.89 -1.01
C SER A 229 12.06 -7.39 -1.06
N LEU A 230 11.75 -7.93 -2.25
CA LEU A 230 11.55 -9.38 -2.44
C LEU A 230 12.85 -10.16 -2.16
N GLN A 231 14.01 -9.63 -2.56
CA GLN A 231 15.31 -10.24 -2.26
C GLN A 231 15.67 -10.17 -0.76
N SER A 232 15.11 -9.22 -0.03
CA SER A 232 15.36 -8.98 1.39
C SER A 232 14.32 -9.62 2.32
N GLY A 233 13.44 -10.46 1.79
CA GLY A 233 12.51 -11.26 2.60
C GLY A 233 11.06 -10.80 2.59
N ALA A 234 10.66 -9.84 1.75
CA ALA A 234 9.25 -9.60 1.47
C ALA A 234 8.68 -10.72 0.57
N ASP A 235 7.40 -11.02 0.74
CA ASP A 235 6.68 -12.06 -0.03
C ASP A 235 5.89 -11.45 -1.19
N LEU A 236 5.37 -10.26 -0.98
CA LEU A 236 4.52 -9.51 -1.89
C LEU A 236 5.02 -8.05 -1.95
N ILE A 237 4.79 -7.43 -3.10
CA ILE A 237 5.02 -5.99 -3.27
C ILE A 237 3.71 -5.26 -3.45
N TRP A 238 3.68 -4.01 -3.03
CA TRP A 238 2.59 -3.07 -3.30
C TRP A 238 3.19 -1.79 -3.85
N ILE A 239 2.87 -1.47 -5.09
CA ILE A 239 3.25 -0.18 -5.70
C ILE A 239 2.08 0.77 -5.52
N GLU A 240 2.28 1.81 -4.72
CA GLU A 240 1.26 2.84 -4.55
C GLU A 240 1.24 3.75 -5.76
N THR A 241 0.08 3.85 -6.41
CA THR A 241 -0.13 4.67 -7.61
C THR A 241 -1.02 5.88 -7.30
N GLU A 242 -0.85 6.94 -8.06
CA GLU A 242 -1.70 8.14 -7.97
C GLU A 242 -3.03 7.97 -8.70
N LYS A 243 -3.05 7.07 -9.67
CA LYS A 243 -4.19 6.82 -10.57
C LYS A 243 -4.33 5.33 -10.86
N PRO A 244 -5.57 4.86 -11.11
CA PRO A 244 -5.81 3.48 -11.52
C PRO A 244 -5.49 3.28 -13.02
N HIS A 245 -4.20 3.13 -13.34
CA HIS A 245 -3.73 3.00 -14.73
C HIS A 245 -3.05 1.64 -14.94
N ILE A 246 -3.79 0.67 -15.51
CA ILE A 246 -3.34 -0.72 -15.69
C ILE A 246 -2.04 -0.79 -16.50
N GLY A 247 -1.92 -0.06 -17.59
CA GLY A 247 -0.74 -0.08 -18.46
C GLY A 247 0.55 0.32 -17.74
N GLN A 248 0.50 1.33 -16.85
CA GLN A 248 1.64 1.75 -16.04
C GLN A 248 2.08 0.63 -15.09
N ILE A 249 1.10 0.04 -14.37
CA ILE A 249 1.36 -1.07 -13.43
C ILE A 249 1.94 -2.27 -14.18
N ALA A 250 1.36 -2.65 -15.31
CA ALA A 250 1.81 -3.76 -16.13
C ALA A 250 3.24 -3.55 -16.66
N SER A 251 3.59 -2.33 -17.05
CA SER A 251 4.94 -1.96 -17.48
C SER A 251 5.98 -2.18 -16.36
N MET A 252 5.73 -1.65 -15.16
CA MET A 252 6.62 -1.84 -14.02
C MET A 252 6.74 -3.32 -13.64
N MET A 253 5.62 -4.05 -13.59
CA MET A 253 5.63 -5.48 -13.27
C MET A 253 6.39 -6.32 -14.30
N LYS A 254 6.34 -5.95 -15.57
CA LYS A 254 7.14 -6.58 -16.62
C LYS A 254 8.63 -6.44 -16.35
N GLU A 255 9.09 -5.25 -15.94
CA GLU A 255 10.50 -5.02 -15.61
C GLU A 255 10.91 -5.78 -14.33
N ILE A 256 10.09 -5.75 -13.29
CA ILE A 256 10.34 -6.48 -12.03
C ILE A 256 10.46 -7.98 -12.29
N ARG A 257 9.59 -8.55 -13.12
CA ARG A 257 9.58 -9.98 -13.44
C ARG A 257 10.73 -10.46 -14.31
N LYS A 258 11.50 -9.57 -14.93
CA LYS A 258 12.78 -9.94 -15.55
C LYS A 258 13.79 -10.44 -14.53
N THR A 259 13.75 -9.89 -13.30
CA THR A 259 14.65 -10.27 -12.20
C THR A 259 14.00 -11.28 -11.25
N ILE A 260 12.72 -11.11 -10.94
CA ILE A 260 11.94 -11.95 -10.03
C ILE A 260 10.70 -12.48 -10.77
N PRO A 261 10.82 -13.58 -11.54
CA PRO A 261 9.75 -14.05 -12.43
C PRO A 261 8.39 -14.28 -11.75
N ASN A 262 8.40 -14.71 -10.49
CA ASN A 262 7.22 -15.02 -9.71
C ASN A 262 6.76 -13.85 -8.79
N ALA A 263 7.24 -12.62 -9.03
CA ALA A 263 6.83 -11.46 -8.24
C ALA A 263 5.30 -11.31 -8.23
N LYS A 264 4.74 -11.19 -7.02
CA LYS A 264 3.31 -11.04 -6.76
C LYS A 264 3.02 -9.62 -6.32
N LEU A 265 2.00 -9.01 -6.92
CA LEU A 265 1.60 -7.64 -6.65
C LEU A 265 0.31 -7.59 -5.85
N VAL A 266 0.31 -6.78 -4.81
CA VAL A 266 -0.89 -6.28 -4.09
C VAL A 266 -1.25 -4.93 -4.68
N TYR A 267 -2.52 -4.66 -4.90
CA TYR A 267 -2.98 -3.39 -5.44
C TYR A 267 -4.12 -2.80 -4.63
N ASN A 268 -4.01 -1.50 -4.36
CA ASN A 268 -5.01 -0.72 -3.65
C ASN A 268 -6.06 -0.16 -4.63
N ASN A 269 -7.26 -0.70 -4.58
CA ASN A 269 -8.44 -0.11 -5.25
C ASN A 269 -9.02 0.99 -4.37
N SER A 270 -8.27 2.06 -4.19
CA SER A 270 -8.62 3.11 -3.24
C SER A 270 -9.92 3.81 -3.61
N PRO A 271 -10.86 3.98 -2.65
CA PRO A 271 -12.02 4.84 -2.83
C PRO A 271 -11.66 6.33 -3.03
N SER A 272 -10.41 6.72 -2.68
CA SER A 272 -9.91 8.08 -2.84
C SER A 272 -9.58 8.44 -4.29
N PHE A 273 -9.45 7.46 -5.17
CA PHE A 273 -9.34 7.76 -6.60
C PHE A 273 -10.65 8.36 -7.11
N ASN A 274 -10.58 9.39 -7.91
CA ASN A 274 -11.72 9.78 -8.72
C ASN A 274 -11.83 8.82 -9.92
N TRP A 275 -12.42 7.64 -9.68
CA TRP A 275 -12.54 6.56 -10.66
C TRP A 275 -13.18 7.03 -11.95
N THR A 276 -14.33 7.72 -11.85
CA THR A 276 -15.06 8.21 -13.02
C THR A 276 -14.22 9.16 -13.85
N LEU A 277 -13.60 10.17 -13.24
CA LEU A 277 -12.78 11.13 -13.97
C LEU A 277 -11.57 10.44 -14.63
N ASN A 278 -10.85 9.60 -13.87
CA ASN A 278 -9.66 8.92 -14.38
C ASN A 278 -9.98 8.04 -15.59
N PHE A 279 -11.08 7.28 -15.55
CA PHE A 279 -11.45 6.40 -16.66
C PHE A 279 -12.06 7.17 -17.82
N ARG A 280 -12.84 8.23 -17.58
CA ARG A 280 -13.30 9.13 -18.66
C ARG A 280 -12.14 9.79 -19.37
N GLN A 281 -11.10 10.25 -18.67
CA GLN A 281 -9.89 10.79 -19.28
C GLN A 281 -9.13 9.74 -20.10
N GLN A 282 -8.94 8.52 -19.56
CA GLN A 282 -8.27 7.43 -20.29
C GLN A 282 -9.05 7.06 -21.57
N VAL A 283 -10.38 6.98 -21.50
CA VAL A 283 -11.21 6.69 -22.69
C VAL A 283 -11.13 7.84 -23.70
N PHE A 284 -11.19 9.09 -23.23
CA PHE A 284 -11.03 10.26 -24.11
C PHE A 284 -9.69 10.23 -24.85
N ASP A 285 -8.59 9.97 -24.12
CA ASP A 285 -7.25 9.93 -24.70
C ASP A 285 -7.15 8.82 -25.76
N VAL A 286 -7.69 7.62 -25.49
CA VAL A 286 -7.72 6.50 -26.45
C VAL A 286 -8.59 6.84 -27.68
N MET A 287 -9.76 7.43 -27.50
CA MET A 287 -10.62 7.87 -28.63
C MET A 287 -9.89 8.88 -29.51
N ASN A 288 -9.23 9.86 -28.90
CA ASN A 288 -8.47 10.87 -29.61
C ASN A 288 -7.28 10.28 -30.39
N GLU A 289 -6.55 9.33 -29.80
CA GLU A 289 -5.45 8.59 -30.45
C GLU A 289 -5.94 7.75 -31.64
N ASN A 290 -7.14 7.18 -31.54
CA ASN A 290 -7.76 6.41 -32.62
C ASN A 290 -8.31 7.30 -33.75
N GLY A 291 -8.37 8.61 -33.57
CA GLY A 291 -8.90 9.57 -34.54
C GLY A 291 -10.42 9.72 -34.49
N ASP A 292 -11.05 9.30 -33.39
CA ASP A 292 -12.47 9.50 -33.18
C ASP A 292 -12.77 11.00 -32.97
N ASP A 293 -14.00 11.43 -33.29
CA ASP A 293 -14.42 12.81 -33.03
C ASP A 293 -14.68 13.06 -31.55
N VAL A 294 -13.69 13.62 -30.87
CA VAL A 294 -13.75 14.02 -29.47
C VAL A 294 -14.10 15.48 -29.25
N SER A 295 -14.37 16.25 -30.32
CA SER A 295 -14.59 17.72 -30.27
C SER A 295 -15.80 18.14 -29.41
N LYS A 296 -16.73 17.22 -29.17
CA LYS A 296 -17.92 17.43 -28.31
C LYS A 296 -17.62 17.32 -26.83
N TYR A 297 -16.43 16.85 -26.46
CA TYR A 297 -16.01 16.66 -25.07
C TYR A 297 -15.00 17.71 -24.67
N ASP A 298 -15.12 18.21 -23.45
CA ASP A 298 -14.10 19.03 -22.80
C ASP A 298 -13.31 18.12 -21.84
N ARG A 299 -12.03 17.88 -22.16
CA ARG A 299 -11.17 16.98 -21.39
C ARG A 299 -11.00 17.41 -19.92
N ASP A 300 -11.08 18.72 -19.66
CA ASP A 300 -10.92 19.28 -18.32
C ASP A 300 -12.23 19.28 -17.51
N ASP A 301 -13.38 19.06 -18.17
CA ASP A 301 -14.71 19.05 -17.55
C ASP A 301 -15.49 17.73 -17.80
N LEU A 302 -14.80 16.60 -17.88
CA LEU A 302 -15.42 15.31 -18.16
C LEU A 302 -16.35 14.78 -17.05
N MET A 303 -16.39 15.44 -15.89
CA MET A 303 -17.35 15.15 -14.81
C MET A 303 -18.70 15.84 -14.97
N ASN A 304 -18.88 16.66 -16.01
CA ASN A 304 -20.13 17.34 -16.26
C ASN A 304 -21.26 16.34 -16.61
N GLU A 305 -22.41 16.48 -15.96
CA GLU A 305 -23.58 15.60 -16.13
C GLU A 305 -24.04 15.45 -17.58
N LYS A 306 -23.80 16.48 -18.42
CA LYS A 306 -24.11 16.41 -19.86
C LYS A 306 -23.42 15.25 -20.59
N TYR A 307 -22.38 14.65 -19.99
CA TYR A 307 -21.64 13.54 -20.57
C TYR A 307 -22.06 12.15 -20.03
N ASP A 308 -22.92 12.06 -19.01
CA ASP A 308 -23.20 10.81 -18.30
C ASP A 308 -23.82 9.72 -19.20
N GLU A 309 -24.61 10.11 -20.20
CA GLU A 309 -25.25 9.17 -21.14
C GLU A 309 -24.45 8.97 -22.43
N THR A 310 -23.26 9.53 -22.53
CA THR A 310 -22.43 9.43 -23.75
C THR A 310 -21.72 8.08 -23.86
N ASP A 311 -21.27 7.74 -25.06
CA ASP A 311 -20.47 6.52 -25.30
C ASP A 311 -19.14 6.56 -24.53
N LEU A 312 -18.57 7.75 -24.32
CA LEU A 312 -17.37 7.94 -23.51
C LEU A 312 -17.61 7.51 -22.06
N ALA A 313 -18.71 7.98 -21.45
CA ALA A 313 -19.06 7.61 -20.07
C ALA A 313 -19.34 6.11 -19.93
N LYS A 314 -20.12 5.53 -20.86
CA LYS A 314 -20.45 4.10 -20.85
C LYS A 314 -19.19 3.22 -20.96
N GLN A 315 -18.25 3.60 -21.85
CA GLN A 315 -16.97 2.88 -21.96
C GLN A 315 -16.13 3.03 -20.68
N ALA A 316 -16.14 4.21 -20.03
CA ALA A 316 -15.44 4.40 -18.75
C ALA A 316 -16.05 3.55 -17.64
N ASP A 317 -17.37 3.50 -17.53
CA ASP A 317 -18.07 2.67 -16.54
C ASP A 317 -17.82 1.17 -16.76
N ASP A 318 -17.80 0.70 -18.01
CA ASP A 318 -17.42 -0.68 -18.34
C ASP A 318 -15.99 -1.00 -17.88
N LYS A 319 -15.03 -0.11 -18.13
CA LYS A 319 -13.63 -0.28 -17.65
C LYS A 319 -13.53 -0.28 -16.14
N ILE A 320 -14.30 0.55 -15.43
CA ILE A 320 -14.36 0.52 -13.95
C ILE A 320 -14.89 -0.82 -13.48
N ARG A 321 -15.98 -1.31 -14.08
CA ARG A 321 -16.62 -2.57 -13.72
C ARG A 321 -15.71 -3.78 -13.91
N THR A 322 -14.86 -3.79 -14.92
CA THR A 322 -13.94 -4.90 -15.24
C THR A 322 -12.53 -4.70 -14.66
N PHE A 323 -12.23 -3.56 -14.02
CA PHE A 323 -10.89 -3.15 -13.63
C PHE A 323 -10.10 -4.24 -12.91
N GLN A 324 -10.68 -4.88 -11.89
CA GLN A 324 -9.96 -5.90 -11.12
C GLN A 324 -9.58 -7.11 -11.97
N ALA A 325 -10.49 -7.56 -12.84
CA ALA A 325 -10.23 -8.68 -13.73
C ALA A 325 -9.16 -8.34 -14.78
N ASP A 326 -9.27 -7.16 -15.39
CA ASP A 326 -8.33 -6.69 -16.41
C ASP A 326 -6.94 -6.44 -15.81
N ALA A 327 -6.86 -5.78 -14.67
CA ALA A 327 -5.62 -5.53 -13.96
C ALA A 327 -4.94 -6.83 -13.49
N SER A 328 -5.71 -7.80 -13.00
CA SER A 328 -5.17 -9.12 -12.65
C SER A 328 -4.63 -9.85 -13.88
N LYS A 329 -5.30 -9.76 -15.02
CA LYS A 329 -4.88 -10.39 -16.26
C LYS A 329 -3.66 -9.73 -16.89
N GLU A 330 -3.62 -8.39 -16.95
CA GLU A 330 -2.60 -7.63 -17.67
C GLU A 330 -1.36 -7.37 -16.82
N ALA A 331 -1.53 -6.95 -15.56
CA ALA A 331 -0.45 -6.65 -14.63
C ALA A 331 -0.10 -7.83 -13.71
N GLY A 332 -0.97 -8.85 -13.65
CA GLY A 332 -0.79 -10.00 -12.77
C GLY A 332 -0.92 -9.63 -11.30
N ILE A 333 -1.92 -8.82 -10.97
CA ILE A 333 -2.23 -8.49 -9.58
C ILE A 333 -2.72 -9.76 -8.89
N PHE A 334 -2.06 -10.10 -7.79
CA PHE A 334 -2.34 -11.31 -7.02
C PHE A 334 -3.42 -11.08 -5.96
N HIS A 335 -3.41 -9.89 -5.35
CA HIS A 335 -4.35 -9.53 -4.29
C HIS A 335 -4.81 -8.08 -4.46
N HIS A 336 -6.12 -7.89 -4.48
CA HIS A 336 -6.75 -6.58 -4.46
C HIS A 336 -7.21 -6.24 -3.05
N LEU A 337 -6.93 -5.05 -2.60
CA LEU A 337 -7.46 -4.53 -1.34
C LEU A 337 -8.18 -3.20 -1.57
N ILE A 338 -9.01 -2.83 -0.62
CA ILE A 338 -9.73 -1.55 -0.59
C ILE A 338 -9.39 -0.89 0.74
N THR A 339 -8.80 0.29 0.70
CA THR A 339 -8.50 1.06 1.90
C THR A 339 -9.73 1.75 2.45
N LEU A 340 -9.83 1.87 3.78
CA LEU A 340 -10.86 2.61 4.51
C LEU A 340 -12.35 2.21 4.22
N PRO A 341 -12.70 0.99 3.80
CA PRO A 341 -14.09 0.67 3.42
C PRO A 341 -15.04 0.81 4.61
N THR A 342 -14.65 0.36 5.78
CA THR A 342 -15.46 0.46 7.00
C THR A 342 -15.66 1.92 7.41
N TYR A 343 -14.62 2.76 7.30
CA TYR A 343 -14.72 4.18 7.58
C TYR A 343 -15.74 4.88 6.68
N HIS A 344 -15.63 4.68 5.36
CA HIS A 344 -16.55 5.28 4.40
C HIS A 344 -17.99 4.80 4.59
N THR A 345 -18.18 3.48 4.81
CA THR A 345 -19.52 2.91 5.07
C THR A 345 -20.12 3.46 6.35
N ALA A 346 -19.35 3.53 7.44
CA ALA A 346 -19.83 4.07 8.70
C ALA A 346 -20.18 5.56 8.58
N ALA A 347 -19.33 6.35 7.94
CA ALA A 347 -19.57 7.77 7.72
C ALA A 347 -20.86 8.02 6.91
N LEU A 348 -21.02 7.31 5.78
CA LEU A 348 -22.20 7.43 4.93
C LEU A 348 -23.48 7.01 5.66
N SER A 349 -23.44 5.88 6.37
CA SER A 349 -24.61 5.38 7.11
C SER A 349 -25.02 6.32 8.24
N THR A 350 -24.03 6.90 8.94
CA THR A 350 -24.28 7.87 10.03
C THR A 350 -24.84 9.18 9.47
N ASP A 351 -24.31 9.69 8.36
CA ASP A 351 -24.81 10.89 7.70
C ASP A 351 -26.27 10.71 7.22
N ASN A 352 -26.56 9.59 6.58
CA ASN A 352 -27.93 9.29 6.13
C ASN A 352 -28.90 9.17 7.31
N LEU A 353 -28.53 8.46 8.36
CA LEU A 353 -29.34 8.34 9.58
C LEU A 353 -29.60 9.73 10.21
N ALA A 354 -28.58 10.56 10.32
CA ALA A 354 -28.73 11.90 10.88
C ALA A 354 -29.68 12.77 10.05
N LYS A 355 -29.55 12.73 8.71
CA LYS A 355 -30.46 13.46 7.80
C LYS A 355 -31.90 13.00 7.89
N GLU A 356 -32.14 11.70 8.01
CA GLU A 356 -33.48 11.14 8.15
C GLU A 356 -34.09 11.51 9.52
N TYR A 357 -33.28 11.53 10.58
CA TYR A 357 -33.76 11.89 11.94
C TYR A 357 -34.10 13.36 12.07
N PHE A 358 -33.29 14.26 11.52
CA PHE A 358 -33.46 15.71 11.62
C PHE A 358 -34.28 16.30 10.46
N GLY A 359 -34.47 15.57 9.38
CA GLY A 359 -35.24 16.03 8.21
C GLY A 359 -36.73 15.65 8.26
N SER A 360 -37.16 14.96 9.31
CA SER A 360 -38.56 14.58 9.53
C SER A 360 -39.29 15.51 10.50
N GLU A 361 -38.70 16.58 10.98
CA GLU A 361 -39.33 17.71 11.66
C GLU A 361 -39.51 18.88 10.67
#